data_120fb9d8d5ec58b21acd64ef6cc3d475
#
_entry.id   120fb9d8d5ec58b21acd64ef6cc3d475
#
_cell.length_a   1.000
_cell.length_b   1.000
_cell.length_c   1.000
_cell.angle_alpha   90.00
_cell.angle_beta   90.00
_cell.angle_gamma   90.00
#
_symmetry.space_group_name_H-M   'P 1'
#
loop_
_entity.id
_entity.type
_entity.pdbx_description
1 polymer ?
#
loop_
_entity_poly.entity_id
_entity_poly.type
_entity_poly.pdbx_seq_one_letter_code
_entity_poly.pdbx_strand_id
1 'polypeptide(L)'
;LHLSTVQANTKNNVHVATQNLSLTGDGAYTGEFSVGMIRDMGVTHTLTGHSERRTLYHETDKDVAIKTKLAIDSGMTVLACIGELLEERESGKTKDVNNRQLNAIREQCDDWSNIVIAYEPVWAIGTGRNASPEQAQDAHAHVRSVLASLTDEATAAKVRIQYGGSVKPANAATLLSQPDIDGALVGGASLEPIAFSEIVKAAVSK
;
A
#
# COMPACT_ATOMS: atom_id res chain seq x y z
N LEU A 1 -12.12 5.12 13.69
CA LEU A 1 -13.36 5.70 14.25
C LEU A 1 -14.63 5.21 13.56
N HIS A 2 -14.61 5.02 12.25
CA HIS A 2 -15.81 4.74 11.47
C HIS A 2 -15.94 3.29 10.97
N LEU A 3 -15.08 2.38 11.42
CA LEU A 3 -15.03 0.99 10.92
C LEU A 3 -16.39 0.30 10.96
N SER A 4 -17.06 0.29 12.11
CA SER A 4 -18.38 -0.36 12.25
C SER A 4 -19.44 0.24 11.32
N THR A 5 -19.44 1.58 11.18
CA THR A 5 -20.39 2.26 10.28
C THR A 5 -20.12 1.93 8.82
N VAL A 6 -18.83 1.89 8.43
CA VAL A 6 -18.45 1.56 7.05
C VAL A 6 -18.78 0.10 6.76
N GLN A 7 -18.45 -0.83 7.67
CA GLN A 7 -18.78 -2.26 7.52
C GLN A 7 -20.29 -2.48 7.34
N ALA A 8 -21.12 -1.82 8.15
CA ALA A 8 -22.58 -1.93 8.05
C ALA A 8 -23.15 -1.44 6.71
N ASN A 9 -22.42 -0.56 6.00
CA ASN A 9 -22.82 0.00 4.73
C ASN A 9 -22.06 -0.55 3.52
N THR A 10 -21.01 -1.35 3.75
CA THR A 10 -20.23 -1.99 2.67
C THR A 10 -20.98 -3.21 2.15
N LYS A 11 -21.02 -3.37 0.83
CA LYS A 11 -21.71 -4.47 0.15
C LYS A 11 -20.80 -5.16 -0.85
N ASN A 12 -21.14 -6.41 -1.18
CA ASN A 12 -20.47 -7.22 -2.21
C ASN A 12 -18.98 -7.47 -1.88
N ASN A 13 -18.11 -7.46 -2.87
CA ASN A 13 -16.69 -7.76 -2.77
C ASN A 13 -15.82 -6.56 -2.34
N VAL A 14 -16.39 -5.61 -1.59
CA VAL A 14 -15.64 -4.47 -1.06
C VAL A 14 -15.23 -4.79 0.37
N HIS A 15 -13.92 -4.77 0.63
CA HIS A 15 -13.36 -5.02 1.94
C HIS A 15 -13.08 -3.73 2.69
N VAL A 16 -13.37 -3.73 3.98
CA VAL A 16 -12.98 -2.63 4.88
C VAL A 16 -11.58 -2.90 5.40
N ALA A 17 -10.71 -1.90 5.32
CA ALA A 17 -9.36 -1.96 5.82
C ALA A 17 -9.12 -0.91 6.92
N THR A 18 -8.26 -1.23 7.89
CA THR A 18 -7.70 -0.21 8.77
C THR A 18 -6.55 0.52 8.06
N GLN A 19 -6.36 1.80 8.37
CA GLN A 19 -5.28 2.60 7.80
C GLN A 19 -3.93 2.39 8.52
N ASN A 20 -3.94 1.66 9.62
CA ASN A 20 -2.78 1.28 10.42
C ASN A 20 -3.17 0.19 11.42
N LEU A 21 -2.18 -0.41 12.07
CA LEU A 21 -2.32 -1.26 13.25
C LEU A 21 -1.16 -0.99 14.22
N SER A 22 -1.32 -1.42 15.47
CA SER A 22 -0.27 -1.31 16.49
C SER A 22 0.96 -2.15 16.13
N LEU A 23 2.12 -1.67 16.55
CA LEU A 23 3.38 -2.43 16.54
C LEU A 23 3.39 -3.55 17.59
N THR A 24 2.51 -3.47 18.58
CA THR A 24 2.41 -4.39 19.70
C THR A 24 1.18 -5.28 19.59
N GLY A 25 1.22 -6.44 20.23
CA GLY A 25 0.04 -7.28 20.42
C GLY A 25 -0.96 -6.69 21.43
N ASP A 26 -1.85 -7.53 21.92
CA ASP A 26 -2.81 -7.15 22.98
C ASP A 26 -2.06 -6.83 24.29
N GLY A 27 -2.54 -5.85 25.03
CA GLY A 27 -1.92 -5.44 26.28
C GLY A 27 -2.22 -3.99 26.69
N ALA A 28 -1.48 -3.49 27.67
CA ALA A 28 -1.60 -2.14 28.21
C ALA A 28 -0.87 -1.10 27.34
N TYR A 29 -1.35 -0.91 26.13
CA TYR A 29 -0.83 0.03 25.15
C TYR A 29 -1.88 1.11 24.85
N THR A 30 -1.98 2.07 25.73
CA THR A 30 -3.03 3.10 25.71
C THR A 30 -3.09 3.82 24.37
N GLY A 31 -4.24 3.77 23.69
CA GLY A 31 -4.49 4.43 22.40
C GLY A 31 -4.16 3.59 21.17
N GLU A 32 -3.55 2.39 21.35
CA GLU A 32 -3.22 1.48 20.24
C GLU A 32 -4.38 0.53 19.91
N PHE A 33 -4.40 0.10 18.65
CA PHE A 33 -5.33 -0.92 18.14
C PHE A 33 -4.53 -2.14 17.69
N SER A 34 -4.61 -3.21 18.47
CA SER A 34 -3.92 -4.46 18.16
C SER A 34 -4.57 -5.17 16.96
N VAL A 35 -3.82 -6.09 16.36
CA VAL A 35 -4.35 -7.01 15.34
C VAL A 35 -5.54 -7.80 15.88
N GLY A 36 -5.48 -8.26 17.16
CA GLY A 36 -6.57 -8.98 17.81
C GLY A 36 -7.87 -8.17 17.85
N MET A 37 -7.79 -6.91 18.30
CA MET A 37 -8.94 -5.99 18.32
C MET A 37 -9.54 -5.74 16.93
N ILE A 38 -8.68 -5.56 15.90
CA ILE A 38 -9.11 -5.34 14.53
C ILE A 38 -9.83 -6.58 13.98
N ARG A 39 -9.28 -7.76 14.23
CA ARG A 39 -9.86 -9.05 13.81
C ARG A 39 -11.18 -9.34 14.51
N ASP A 40 -11.31 -9.02 15.79
CA ASP A 40 -12.55 -9.18 16.56
C ASP A 40 -13.70 -8.36 15.97
N MET A 41 -13.38 -7.20 15.36
CA MET A 41 -14.34 -6.40 14.59
C MET A 41 -14.69 -7.00 13.21
N GLY A 42 -14.13 -8.14 12.82
CA GLY A 42 -14.35 -8.75 11.51
C GLY A 42 -13.60 -8.06 10.35
N VAL A 43 -12.67 -7.16 10.65
CA VAL A 43 -11.84 -6.50 9.62
C VAL A 43 -10.70 -7.42 9.22
N THR A 44 -10.51 -7.60 7.92
CA THR A 44 -9.55 -8.57 7.36
C THR A 44 -8.42 -7.92 6.56
N HIS A 45 -8.40 -6.60 6.43
CA HIS A 45 -7.44 -5.86 5.64
C HIS A 45 -6.87 -4.69 6.45
N THR A 46 -5.59 -4.36 6.20
CA THR A 46 -4.93 -3.22 6.83
C THR A 46 -3.88 -2.61 5.91
N LEU A 47 -3.57 -1.32 6.12
CA LEU A 47 -2.39 -0.67 5.58
C LEU A 47 -1.25 -0.75 6.60
N THR A 48 0.00 -0.79 6.11
CA THR A 48 1.21 -0.62 6.90
C THR A 48 2.18 0.31 6.19
N GLY A 49 2.92 1.13 6.94
CA GLY A 49 4.01 1.94 6.42
C GLY A 49 3.63 3.05 5.44
N HIS A 50 2.38 3.55 5.46
CA HIS A 50 1.99 4.69 4.65
C HIS A 50 2.97 5.86 4.86
N SER A 51 3.25 6.62 3.80
CA SER A 51 4.25 7.71 3.81
C SER A 51 4.04 8.72 4.95
N GLU A 52 2.81 9.05 5.29
CA GLU A 52 2.48 9.90 6.44
C GLU A 52 2.93 9.28 7.76
N ARG A 53 2.83 7.97 7.92
CA ARG A 53 3.27 7.31 9.15
C ARG A 53 4.80 7.30 9.27
N ARG A 54 5.50 7.12 8.16
CA ARG A 54 6.96 7.23 8.11
C ARG A 54 7.42 8.65 8.40
N THR A 55 6.78 9.65 7.82
CA THR A 55 7.19 11.06 7.94
C THR A 55 6.75 11.69 9.26
N LEU A 56 5.49 11.50 9.67
CA LEU A 56 4.91 12.21 10.82
C LEU A 56 5.07 11.44 12.13
N TYR A 57 5.11 10.11 12.07
CA TYR A 57 5.17 9.23 13.25
C TYR A 57 6.48 8.44 13.31
N HIS A 58 7.42 8.71 12.39
CA HIS A 58 8.77 8.15 12.36
C HIS A 58 8.81 6.62 12.32
N GLU A 59 7.81 5.98 11.70
CA GLU A 59 7.82 4.53 11.50
C GLU A 59 8.99 4.14 10.59
N THR A 60 9.82 3.23 11.08
CA THR A 60 10.99 2.70 10.37
C THR A 60 10.59 1.55 9.45
N ASP A 61 11.49 1.16 8.54
CA ASP A 61 11.30 -0.04 7.71
C ASP A 61 11.09 -1.29 8.56
N LYS A 62 11.78 -1.39 9.70
CA LYS A 62 11.62 -2.47 10.67
C LYS A 62 10.22 -2.47 11.31
N ASP A 63 9.71 -1.31 11.71
CA ASP A 63 8.36 -1.21 12.29
C ASP A 63 7.29 -1.65 11.30
N VAL A 64 7.43 -1.22 10.04
CA VAL A 64 6.53 -1.60 8.95
C VAL A 64 6.58 -3.11 8.71
N ALA A 65 7.77 -3.70 8.70
CA ALA A 65 7.95 -5.14 8.52
C ALA A 65 7.32 -5.94 9.66
N ILE A 66 7.51 -5.53 10.92
CA ILE A 66 6.89 -6.16 12.10
C ILE A 66 5.36 -6.07 12.02
N LYS A 67 4.81 -4.88 11.71
CA LYS A 67 3.37 -4.69 11.55
C LYS A 67 2.80 -5.58 10.44
N THR A 68 3.50 -5.65 9.31
CA THR A 68 3.13 -6.53 8.20
C THR A 68 3.10 -7.99 8.65
N LYS A 69 4.13 -8.45 9.35
CA LYS A 69 4.21 -9.81 9.90
C LYS A 69 3.06 -10.12 10.85
N LEU A 70 2.79 -9.24 11.83
CA LEU A 70 1.69 -9.41 12.78
C LEU A 70 0.33 -9.59 12.09
N ALA A 71 0.08 -8.79 11.06
CA ALA A 71 -1.17 -8.87 10.31
C ALA A 71 -1.26 -10.17 9.48
N ILE A 72 -0.19 -10.55 8.77
CA ILE A 72 -0.13 -11.79 7.97
C ILE A 72 -0.32 -13.02 8.86
N ASP A 73 0.37 -13.10 9.99
CA ASP A 73 0.24 -14.21 10.93
C ASP A 73 -1.18 -14.35 11.51
N SER A 74 -1.92 -13.26 11.52
CA SER A 74 -3.33 -13.23 11.93
C SER A 74 -4.31 -13.48 10.76
N GLY A 75 -3.81 -13.84 9.59
CA GLY A 75 -4.63 -14.12 8.41
C GLY A 75 -5.25 -12.88 7.75
N MET A 76 -4.65 -11.70 7.92
CA MET A 76 -5.09 -10.49 7.25
C MET A 76 -4.39 -10.30 5.90
N THR A 77 -5.04 -9.58 4.99
CA THR A 77 -4.39 -9.02 3.80
C THR A 77 -3.79 -7.65 4.15
N VAL A 78 -2.55 -7.44 3.77
CA VAL A 78 -1.81 -6.21 4.06
C VAL A 78 -1.50 -5.43 2.79
N LEU A 79 -1.81 -4.14 2.79
CA LEU A 79 -1.34 -3.19 1.80
C LEU A 79 -0.08 -2.52 2.39
N ALA A 80 1.10 -3.04 2.04
CA ALA A 80 2.37 -2.54 2.53
C ALA A 80 2.86 -1.40 1.64
N CYS A 81 2.96 -0.20 2.22
CA CYS A 81 3.36 1.01 1.51
C CYS A 81 4.89 1.14 1.49
N ILE A 82 5.41 1.39 0.30
CA ILE A 82 6.83 1.68 0.03
C ILE A 82 6.94 2.91 -0.85
N GLY A 83 8.09 3.54 -0.88
CA GLY A 83 8.35 4.64 -1.80
C GLY A 83 9.38 5.64 -1.27
N GLU A 84 9.92 6.44 -2.18
CA GLU A 84 11.00 7.36 -1.93
C GLU A 84 10.51 8.80 -1.73
N LEU A 85 11.28 9.56 -0.96
CA LEU A 85 11.16 10.99 -0.80
C LEU A 85 11.71 11.75 -2.02
N LEU A 86 11.38 13.04 -2.13
CA LEU A 86 11.89 13.88 -3.22
C LEU A 86 13.43 13.92 -3.28
N GLU A 87 14.08 14.10 -2.14
CA GLU A 87 15.54 14.15 -2.06
C GLU A 87 16.20 12.82 -2.48
N GLU A 88 15.58 11.69 -2.13
CA GLU A 88 16.04 10.37 -2.53
C GLU A 88 15.90 10.17 -4.05
N ARG A 89 14.79 10.64 -4.63
CA ARG A 89 14.59 10.60 -6.07
C ARG A 89 15.57 11.50 -6.83
N GLU A 90 15.73 12.75 -6.40
CA GLU A 90 16.64 13.70 -7.04
C GLU A 90 18.11 13.24 -6.97
N SER A 91 18.45 12.47 -5.93
CA SER A 91 19.77 11.82 -5.81
C SER A 91 19.87 10.46 -6.50
N GLY A 92 18.85 10.04 -7.28
CA GLY A 92 18.83 8.79 -8.02
C GLY A 92 18.67 7.52 -7.18
N LYS A 93 18.22 7.64 -5.92
CA LYS A 93 18.13 6.53 -4.96
C LYS A 93 16.78 5.80 -4.92
N THR A 94 15.86 6.10 -5.84
CA THR A 94 14.52 5.45 -5.88
C THR A 94 14.62 3.93 -5.76
N LYS A 95 15.49 3.31 -6.54
CA LYS A 95 15.68 1.85 -6.54
C LYS A 95 16.25 1.34 -5.22
N ASP A 96 17.23 2.03 -4.66
CA ASP A 96 17.86 1.63 -3.39
C ASP A 96 16.86 1.70 -2.23
N VAL A 97 16.00 2.73 -2.20
CA VAL A 97 14.96 2.87 -1.20
C VAL A 97 13.94 1.74 -1.30
N ASN A 98 13.42 1.48 -2.49
CA ASN A 98 12.46 0.39 -2.70
C ASN A 98 13.07 -0.97 -2.36
N ASN A 99 14.33 -1.22 -2.74
CA ASN A 99 15.05 -2.44 -2.38
C ASN A 99 15.15 -2.60 -0.86
N ARG A 100 15.58 -1.55 -0.15
CA ARG A 100 15.72 -1.57 1.30
C ARG A 100 14.39 -1.88 2.00
N GLN A 101 13.31 -1.22 1.58
CA GLN A 101 11.98 -1.38 2.17
C GLN A 101 11.40 -2.78 1.91
N LEU A 102 11.54 -3.31 0.71
CA LEU A 102 11.10 -4.66 0.36
C LEU A 102 11.91 -5.74 1.09
N ASN A 103 13.24 -5.57 1.21
CA ASN A 103 14.09 -6.47 1.97
C ASN A 103 13.67 -6.53 3.44
N ALA A 104 13.37 -5.38 4.07
CA ALA A 104 12.91 -5.36 5.46
C ALA A 104 11.61 -6.18 5.65
N ILE A 105 10.66 -6.11 4.70
CA ILE A 105 9.44 -6.95 4.73
C ILE A 105 9.83 -8.42 4.55
N ARG A 106 10.72 -8.75 3.62
CA ARG A 106 11.17 -10.12 3.35
C ARG A 106 11.85 -10.76 4.56
N GLU A 107 12.62 -10.01 5.32
CA GLU A 107 13.28 -10.49 6.55
C GLU A 107 12.28 -10.99 7.61
N GLN A 108 11.04 -10.53 7.56
CA GLN A 108 9.98 -10.90 8.51
C GLN A 108 8.94 -11.84 7.89
N CYS A 109 8.71 -11.77 6.59
CA CYS A 109 7.60 -12.45 5.90
C CYS A 109 8.13 -13.34 4.78
N ASP A 110 7.93 -14.65 4.90
CA ASP A 110 8.24 -15.62 3.84
C ASP A 110 7.08 -15.78 2.85
N ASP A 111 5.85 -15.70 3.34
CA ASP A 111 4.64 -15.83 2.53
C ASP A 111 4.14 -14.45 2.09
N TRP A 112 4.06 -14.26 0.76
CA TRP A 112 3.59 -13.04 0.11
C TRP A 112 2.17 -13.13 -0.41
N SER A 113 1.47 -14.23 -0.20
CA SER A 113 0.13 -14.49 -0.76
C SER A 113 -0.93 -13.47 -0.33
N ASN A 114 -0.78 -12.90 0.86
CA ASN A 114 -1.66 -11.88 1.43
C ASN A 114 -1.02 -10.49 1.52
N ILE A 115 0.09 -10.25 0.80
CA ILE A 115 0.73 -8.94 0.72
C ILE A 115 0.40 -8.29 -0.63
N VAL A 116 -0.04 -7.06 -0.57
CA VAL A 116 -0.17 -6.13 -1.70
C VAL A 116 0.84 -5.01 -1.47
N ILE A 117 1.63 -4.68 -2.47
CA ILE A 117 2.54 -3.53 -2.38
C ILE A 117 1.81 -2.28 -2.88
N ALA A 118 1.91 -1.20 -2.13
CA ALA A 118 1.47 0.12 -2.56
C ALA A 118 2.70 1.02 -2.73
N TYR A 119 3.07 1.29 -3.98
CA TYR A 119 4.19 2.19 -4.27
C TYR A 119 3.74 3.64 -4.23
N GLU A 120 4.28 4.38 -3.29
CA GLU A 120 4.03 5.80 -3.07
C GLU A 120 5.24 6.64 -3.53
N PRO A 121 5.21 7.27 -4.72
CA PRO A 121 6.16 8.33 -5.04
C PRO A 121 5.84 9.54 -4.14
N VAL A 122 6.43 9.61 -2.93
CA VAL A 122 6.04 10.58 -1.88
C VAL A 122 6.13 12.02 -2.38
N TRP A 123 7.09 12.30 -3.25
CA TRP A 123 7.26 13.60 -3.93
C TRP A 123 6.07 14.01 -4.84
N ALA A 124 5.21 13.05 -5.21
CA ALA A 124 4.02 13.25 -6.04
C ALA A 124 2.71 13.17 -5.24
N ILE A 125 2.75 13.14 -3.90
CA ILE A 125 1.57 13.09 -3.03
C ILE A 125 1.29 14.48 -2.48
N GLY A 126 0.13 15.06 -2.82
CA GLY A 126 -0.30 16.35 -2.28
C GLY A 126 0.52 17.58 -2.71
N THR A 127 1.51 17.41 -3.58
CA THR A 127 2.43 18.47 -3.99
C THR A 127 2.03 19.20 -5.28
N GLY A 128 0.98 18.71 -5.96
CA GLY A 128 0.60 19.17 -7.30
C GLY A 128 1.49 18.60 -8.43
N ARG A 129 2.56 17.88 -8.09
CA ARG A 129 3.37 17.11 -9.05
C ARG A 129 2.73 15.74 -9.27
N ASN A 130 2.83 15.22 -10.47
CA ASN A 130 2.39 13.87 -10.82
C ASN A 130 3.55 13.12 -11.45
N ALA A 131 3.70 11.85 -11.12
CA ALA A 131 4.57 10.98 -11.91
C ALA A 131 3.94 10.79 -13.29
N SER A 132 4.76 10.75 -14.34
CA SER A 132 4.26 10.31 -15.64
C SER A 132 3.92 8.81 -15.61
N PRO A 133 3.05 8.32 -16.51
CA PRO A 133 2.77 6.89 -16.60
C PRO A 133 4.03 6.03 -16.78
N GLU A 134 5.00 6.51 -17.55
CA GLU A 134 6.28 5.83 -17.78
C GLU A 134 7.13 5.80 -16.49
N GLN A 135 7.18 6.91 -15.75
CA GLN A 135 7.88 6.95 -14.45
C GLN A 135 7.24 6.02 -13.42
N ALA A 136 5.92 5.96 -13.39
CA ALA A 136 5.19 5.01 -12.54
C ALA A 136 5.46 3.57 -12.96
N GLN A 137 5.40 3.27 -14.27
CA GLN A 137 5.68 1.94 -14.80
C GLN A 137 7.12 1.50 -14.48
N ASP A 138 8.11 2.35 -14.70
CA ASP A 138 9.52 2.02 -14.41
C ASP A 138 9.73 1.64 -12.95
N ALA A 139 9.10 2.36 -12.02
CA ALA A 139 9.18 2.04 -10.61
C ALA A 139 8.48 0.71 -10.27
N HIS A 140 7.29 0.47 -10.85
CA HIS A 140 6.54 -0.78 -10.62
C HIS A 140 7.25 -1.99 -11.22
N ALA A 141 7.80 -1.88 -12.44
CA ALA A 141 8.61 -2.94 -13.05
C ALA A 141 9.85 -3.25 -12.19
N HIS A 142 10.51 -2.22 -11.63
CA HIS A 142 11.61 -2.42 -10.70
C HIS A 142 11.14 -3.15 -9.43
N VAL A 143 10.05 -2.72 -8.78
CA VAL A 143 9.48 -3.39 -7.60
C VAL A 143 9.18 -4.86 -7.91
N ARG A 144 8.56 -5.16 -9.05
CA ARG A 144 8.27 -6.54 -9.47
C ARG A 144 9.55 -7.36 -9.65
N SER A 145 10.59 -6.78 -10.25
CA SER A 145 11.88 -7.47 -10.41
C SER A 145 12.56 -7.77 -9.08
N VAL A 146 12.44 -6.87 -8.10
CA VAL A 146 12.94 -7.09 -6.74
C VAL A 146 12.14 -8.21 -6.05
N LEU A 147 10.81 -8.20 -6.15
CA LEU A 147 9.98 -9.27 -5.62
C LEU A 147 10.38 -10.64 -6.20
N ALA A 148 10.67 -10.73 -7.51
CA ALA A 148 11.15 -11.95 -8.13
C ALA A 148 12.49 -12.42 -7.55
N SER A 149 13.39 -11.50 -7.26
CA SER A 149 14.68 -11.81 -6.64
C SER A 149 14.60 -12.22 -5.16
N LEU A 150 13.61 -11.69 -4.45
CA LEU A 150 13.37 -11.98 -3.03
C LEU A 150 12.54 -13.25 -2.79
N THR A 151 11.79 -13.67 -3.80
CA THR A 151 10.89 -14.82 -3.76
C THR A 151 11.18 -15.74 -4.96
N ASP A 152 10.35 -15.68 -5.96
CA ASP A 152 10.46 -16.32 -7.27
C ASP A 152 9.55 -15.61 -8.28
N GLU A 153 9.75 -15.86 -9.58
CA GLU A 153 8.99 -15.26 -10.67
C GLU A 153 7.47 -15.50 -10.55
N ALA A 154 7.06 -16.71 -10.15
CA ALA A 154 5.64 -17.07 -10.05
C ALA A 154 4.95 -16.34 -8.89
N THR A 155 5.64 -16.14 -7.78
CA THR A 155 5.18 -15.35 -6.64
C THR A 155 5.13 -13.87 -7.01
N ALA A 156 6.20 -13.33 -7.58
CA ALA A 156 6.26 -11.94 -8.01
C ALA A 156 5.16 -11.57 -9.00
N ALA A 157 4.83 -12.47 -9.92
CA ALA A 157 3.73 -12.26 -10.88
C ALA A 157 2.34 -12.20 -10.23
N LYS A 158 2.17 -12.79 -9.05
CA LYS A 158 0.88 -12.80 -8.31
C LYS A 158 0.74 -11.67 -7.31
N VAL A 159 1.85 -11.13 -6.79
CA VAL A 159 1.82 -9.99 -5.87
C VAL A 159 1.33 -8.76 -6.61
N ARG A 160 0.21 -8.20 -6.16
CA ARG A 160 -0.35 -6.98 -6.73
C ARG A 160 0.47 -5.78 -6.30
N ILE A 161 0.76 -4.88 -7.26
CA ILE A 161 1.47 -3.63 -6.99
C ILE A 161 0.56 -2.48 -7.38
N GLN A 162 0.13 -1.71 -6.38
CA GLN A 162 -0.75 -0.54 -6.54
C GLN A 162 0.07 0.74 -6.63
N TYR A 163 -0.36 1.66 -7.48
CA TYR A 163 0.19 3.00 -7.56
C TYR A 163 -0.46 3.89 -6.49
N GLY A 164 0.33 4.44 -5.58
CA GLY A 164 -0.09 5.28 -4.45
C GLY A 164 0.22 6.77 -4.61
N GLY A 165 0.58 7.24 -5.80
CA GLY A 165 0.70 8.66 -6.07
C GLY A 165 -0.65 9.33 -6.34
N SER A 166 -0.62 10.54 -6.91
CA SER A 166 -1.84 11.29 -7.22
C SER A 166 -2.63 10.66 -8.37
N VAL A 167 -3.75 10.00 -8.03
CA VAL A 167 -4.69 9.42 -8.99
C VAL A 167 -5.96 10.27 -9.03
N LYS A 168 -6.39 10.61 -10.24
CA LYS A 168 -7.61 11.39 -10.54
C LYS A 168 -8.33 10.75 -11.73
N PRO A 169 -9.63 11.05 -11.97
CA PRO A 169 -10.34 10.55 -13.15
C PRO A 169 -9.58 10.75 -14.46
N ALA A 170 -8.95 11.93 -14.62
CA ALA A 170 -8.25 12.30 -15.85
C ALA A 170 -6.99 11.48 -16.15
N ASN A 171 -6.34 10.85 -15.16
CA ASN A 171 -5.11 10.09 -15.35
C ASN A 171 -5.25 8.59 -14.99
N ALA A 172 -6.35 8.19 -14.38
CA ALA A 172 -6.54 6.83 -13.88
C ALA A 172 -6.40 5.78 -15.00
N ALA A 173 -7.06 5.97 -16.13
CA ALA A 173 -7.03 5.01 -17.24
C ALA A 173 -5.59 4.81 -17.78
N THR A 174 -4.85 5.90 -17.97
CA THR A 174 -3.48 5.83 -18.49
C THR A 174 -2.49 5.19 -17.51
N LEU A 175 -2.62 5.48 -16.21
CA LEU A 175 -1.82 4.84 -15.17
C LEU A 175 -2.16 3.35 -15.05
N LEU A 176 -3.42 3.02 -14.95
CA LEU A 176 -3.88 1.64 -14.74
C LEU A 176 -3.70 0.75 -15.97
N SER A 177 -3.51 1.31 -17.17
CA SER A 177 -3.19 0.53 -18.37
C SER A 177 -1.73 0.04 -18.39
N GLN A 178 -0.87 0.53 -17.51
CA GLN A 178 0.53 0.10 -17.46
C GLN A 178 0.67 -1.37 -17.05
N PRO A 179 1.62 -2.12 -17.62
CA PRO A 179 1.75 -3.57 -17.40
C PRO A 179 1.89 -3.99 -15.94
N ASP A 180 2.69 -3.24 -15.15
CA ASP A 180 3.01 -3.61 -13.77
C ASP A 180 2.21 -2.84 -12.72
N ILE A 181 1.24 -2.02 -13.11
CA ILE A 181 0.35 -1.31 -12.20
C ILE A 181 -0.95 -2.09 -12.06
N ASP A 182 -1.13 -2.86 -10.98
CA ASP A 182 -2.28 -3.73 -10.76
C ASP A 182 -3.49 -3.04 -10.12
N GLY A 183 -3.34 -1.80 -9.69
CA GLY A 183 -4.39 -1.02 -9.04
C GLY A 183 -3.89 0.33 -8.55
N ALA A 184 -4.71 1.01 -7.75
CA ALA A 184 -4.36 2.30 -7.18
C ALA A 184 -4.72 2.37 -5.69
N LEU A 185 -3.88 3.04 -4.91
CA LEU A 185 -4.19 3.50 -3.56
C LEU A 185 -4.58 4.98 -3.66
N VAL A 186 -5.87 5.28 -3.45
CA VAL A 186 -6.45 6.60 -3.74
C VAL A 186 -6.73 7.35 -2.45
N GLY A 187 -6.09 8.52 -2.28
CA GLY A 187 -6.30 9.44 -1.16
C GLY A 187 -7.43 10.44 -1.43
N GLY A 188 -7.12 11.74 -1.56
CA GLY A 188 -8.08 12.84 -1.62
C GLY A 188 -9.22 12.68 -2.62
N ALA A 189 -8.97 12.11 -3.80
CA ALA A 189 -10.01 11.86 -4.79
C ALA A 189 -11.09 10.85 -4.33
N SER A 190 -10.80 10.02 -3.33
CA SER A 190 -11.78 9.08 -2.74
C SER A 190 -12.85 9.76 -1.89
N LEU A 191 -12.64 11.02 -1.50
CA LEU A 191 -13.61 11.83 -0.76
C LEU A 191 -14.76 12.36 -1.64
N GLU A 192 -14.58 12.32 -2.97
CA GLU A 192 -15.56 12.77 -3.95
C GLU A 192 -16.16 11.54 -4.65
N PRO A 193 -17.42 11.17 -4.35
CA PRO A 193 -18.03 9.91 -4.82
C PRO A 193 -18.01 9.74 -6.33
N ILE A 194 -18.25 10.82 -7.09
CA ILE A 194 -18.24 10.78 -8.56
C ILE A 194 -16.84 10.52 -9.07
N ALA A 195 -15.85 11.28 -8.60
CA ALA A 195 -14.45 11.13 -9.00
C ALA A 195 -13.93 9.72 -8.66
N PHE A 196 -14.23 9.21 -7.47
CA PHE A 196 -13.83 7.88 -7.08
C PHE A 196 -14.49 6.79 -7.94
N SER A 197 -15.78 6.94 -8.25
CA SER A 197 -16.49 6.01 -9.16
C SER A 197 -15.86 5.95 -10.56
N GLU A 198 -15.42 7.10 -11.11
CA GLU A 198 -14.73 7.15 -12.40
C GLU A 198 -13.37 6.44 -12.37
N ILE A 199 -12.61 6.61 -11.27
CA ILE A 199 -11.34 5.90 -11.07
C ILE A 199 -11.58 4.38 -10.99
N VAL A 200 -12.61 3.93 -10.25
CA VAL A 200 -12.97 2.51 -10.15
C VAL A 200 -13.37 1.94 -11.52
N LYS A 201 -14.16 2.68 -12.31
CA LYS A 201 -14.52 2.25 -13.68
C LYS A 201 -13.29 2.08 -14.56
N ALA A 202 -12.32 2.97 -14.48
CA ALA A 202 -11.07 2.86 -15.21
C ALA A 202 -10.28 1.59 -14.82
N ALA A 203 -10.31 1.19 -13.56
CA ALA A 203 -9.65 -0.03 -13.08
C ALA A 203 -10.31 -1.32 -13.57
N VAL A 204 -11.63 -1.33 -13.71
CA VAL A 204 -12.40 -2.52 -14.16
C VAL A 204 -12.30 -2.72 -15.67
N SER A 205 -11.90 -1.70 -16.42
CA SER A 205 -11.76 -1.77 -17.89
C SER A 205 -10.43 -2.38 -18.35
N LYS A 206 -9.53 -2.76 -17.40
CA LYS A 206 -8.29 -3.49 -17.65
C LYS A 206 -8.56 -5.00 -17.64
#